data_cd39b240a3a88beb2c422fb1443d94d2
#
_entry.id   cd39b240a3a88beb2c422fb1443d94d2
#
_cell.length_a   1.000
_cell.length_b   1.000
_cell.length_c   1.000
_cell.angle_alpha   90.00
_cell.angle_beta   90.00
_cell.angle_gamma   90.00
#
_symmetry.space_group_name_H-M   'P 1'
#
loop_
_entity.id
_entity.type
_entity.pdbx_description
1 polymer ?
#
loop_
_entity_poly.entity_id
_entity_poly.type
_entity_poly.pdbx_seq_one_letter_code
_entity_poly.pdbx_strand_id
1 'polypeptide(L)'
;MIKVLECEMSVIGALLCSDNDEALQTAFSRISPKAFSDESLQEIYKAIVKVWQETGKTDCVLILKALPEEYRARIPICMDLVPAPSLLPHYTAMLMDQQR
;
A
#
# COMPACT_ATOMS: atom_id res chain seq x y z
N MET A 1 -13.40 9.69 -13.39
CA MET A 1 -13.67 9.10 -12.06
C MET A 1 -12.69 7.97 -11.79
N ILE A 2 -12.05 8.00 -10.62
CA ILE A 2 -11.10 6.95 -10.23
C ILE A 2 -11.87 5.72 -9.76
N LYS A 3 -11.53 4.57 -10.31
CA LYS A 3 -12.12 3.31 -9.88
C LYS A 3 -11.62 2.93 -8.49
N VAL A 4 -12.44 2.22 -7.73
CA VAL A 4 -12.07 1.78 -6.38
C VAL A 4 -10.75 1.03 -6.39
N LEU A 5 -10.59 0.09 -7.31
CA LEU A 5 -9.37 -0.72 -7.40
C LEU A 5 -8.14 0.14 -7.69
N GLU A 6 -8.27 1.13 -8.58
CA GLU A 6 -7.16 2.03 -8.90
C GLU A 6 -6.74 2.84 -7.67
N CYS A 7 -7.69 3.29 -6.87
CA CYS A 7 -7.39 4.01 -5.63
C CYS A 7 -6.65 3.10 -4.65
N GLU A 8 -7.10 1.87 -4.48
CA GLU A 8 -6.46 0.91 -3.59
C GLU A 8 -5.03 0.60 -4.04
N MET A 9 -4.83 0.39 -5.34
CA MET A 9 -3.50 0.11 -5.90
C MET A 9 -2.58 1.32 -5.76
N SER A 10 -3.12 2.54 -5.89
CA SER A 10 -2.35 3.76 -5.71
C SER A 10 -1.86 3.91 -4.26
N VAL A 11 -2.69 3.54 -3.29
CA VAL A 11 -2.26 3.54 -1.88
C VAL A 11 -1.12 2.57 -1.67
N ILE A 12 -1.23 1.35 -2.19
CA ILE A 12 -0.17 0.35 -2.09
C ILE A 12 1.12 0.87 -2.73
N GLY A 13 1.03 1.43 -3.93
CA GLY A 13 2.20 1.97 -4.63
C GLY A 13 2.85 3.11 -3.86
N ALA A 14 2.04 4.00 -3.28
CA ALA A 14 2.56 5.11 -2.48
C ALA A 14 3.27 4.60 -1.22
N LEU A 15 2.73 3.58 -0.57
CA LEU A 15 3.37 2.97 0.59
C LEU A 15 4.74 2.38 0.24
N LEU A 16 4.84 1.75 -0.94
CA LEU A 16 6.08 1.13 -1.39
C LEU A 16 7.13 2.15 -1.80
N CYS A 17 6.71 3.29 -2.33
CA CYS A 17 7.62 4.30 -2.89
C CYS A 17 7.93 5.44 -1.94
N SER A 18 7.16 5.60 -0.84
CA SER A 18 7.37 6.72 0.09
C SER A 18 8.61 6.50 0.94
N ASP A 19 9.38 7.56 1.14
CA ASP A 19 10.51 7.56 2.07
C ASP A 19 10.23 8.41 3.31
N ASN A 20 9.00 8.88 3.47
CA ASN A 20 8.60 9.69 4.61
C ASN A 20 8.03 8.78 5.71
N ASP A 21 8.84 8.52 6.73
CA ASP A 21 8.47 7.61 7.83
C ASP A 21 7.22 8.06 8.57
N GLU A 22 7.05 9.38 8.76
CA GLU A 22 5.88 9.91 9.45
C GLU A 22 4.61 9.66 8.66
N ALA A 23 4.65 9.88 7.35
CA ALA A 23 3.51 9.62 6.49
C ALA A 23 3.16 8.13 6.46
N LEU A 24 4.17 7.26 6.42
CA LEU A 24 3.97 5.82 6.46
C LEU A 24 3.33 5.39 7.78
N GLN A 25 3.84 5.88 8.90
CA GLN A 25 3.30 5.53 10.21
C GLN A 25 1.85 5.97 10.34
N THR A 26 1.53 7.18 9.88
CA THR A 26 0.16 7.69 9.89
C THR A 26 -0.75 6.82 9.05
N ALA A 27 -0.32 6.44 7.84
CA ALA A 27 -1.10 5.59 6.97
C ALA A 27 -1.37 4.23 7.62
N PHE A 28 -0.35 3.61 8.19
CA PHE A 28 -0.50 2.29 8.82
C PHE A 28 -1.43 2.34 10.04
N SER A 29 -1.48 3.46 10.73
CA SER A 29 -2.39 3.61 11.88
C SER A 29 -3.84 3.79 11.47
N ARG A 30 -4.09 4.28 10.24
CA ARG A 30 -5.44 4.56 9.75
C ARG A 30 -6.02 3.45 8.88
N ILE A 31 -5.17 2.72 8.16
CA ILE A 31 -5.62 1.72 7.18
C ILE A 31 -5.55 0.32 7.81
N SER A 32 -6.68 -0.39 7.79
CA SER A 32 -6.69 -1.82 8.12
C SER A 32 -6.71 -2.62 6.82
N PRO A 33 -6.31 -3.91 6.85
CA PRO A 33 -6.39 -4.75 5.64
C PRO A 33 -7.79 -4.79 5.04
N LYS A 34 -8.82 -4.65 5.85
CA LYS A 34 -10.22 -4.66 5.38
C LYS A 34 -10.57 -3.47 4.51
N ALA A 35 -9.74 -2.42 4.51
CA ALA A 35 -9.98 -1.25 3.66
C ALA A 35 -9.82 -1.59 2.18
N PHE A 36 -9.15 -2.69 1.86
CA PHE A 36 -8.96 -3.13 0.48
C PHE A 36 -10.03 -4.15 0.11
N SER A 37 -10.70 -3.93 -1.02
CA SER A 37 -11.74 -4.84 -1.50
C SER A 37 -11.16 -6.07 -2.21
N ASP A 38 -9.94 -5.95 -2.73
CA ASP A 38 -9.25 -7.02 -3.45
C ASP A 38 -8.39 -7.83 -2.50
N GLU A 39 -8.60 -9.17 -2.48
CA GLU A 39 -7.88 -10.05 -1.57
C GLU A 39 -6.37 -9.99 -1.77
N SER A 40 -5.90 -9.91 -3.02
CA SER A 40 -4.46 -9.81 -3.27
C SER A 40 -3.87 -8.54 -2.70
N LEU A 41 -4.58 -7.43 -2.75
CA LEU A 41 -4.13 -6.17 -2.16
C LEU A 41 -4.15 -6.23 -0.63
N GLN A 42 -5.11 -6.93 -0.04
CA GLN A 42 -5.12 -7.16 1.41
C GLN A 42 -3.86 -7.91 1.85
N GLU A 43 -3.50 -8.96 1.11
CA GLU A 43 -2.30 -9.73 1.43
C GLU A 43 -1.02 -8.93 1.23
N ILE A 44 -0.96 -8.13 0.16
CA ILE A 44 0.17 -7.24 -0.06
C ILE A 44 0.30 -6.24 1.07
N TYR A 45 -0.81 -5.64 1.49
CA TYR A 45 -0.79 -4.67 2.60
C TYR A 45 -0.30 -5.31 3.89
N LYS A 46 -0.76 -6.52 4.21
CA LYS A 46 -0.30 -7.24 5.39
C LYS A 46 1.20 -7.48 5.35
N ALA A 47 1.75 -7.84 4.19
CA ALA A 47 3.19 -8.04 4.03
C ALA A 47 3.96 -6.74 4.23
N ILE A 48 3.44 -5.63 3.70
CA ILE A 48 4.06 -4.31 3.88
C ILE A 48 4.12 -3.94 5.36
N VAL A 49 3.01 -4.10 6.08
CA VAL A 49 2.95 -3.79 7.51
C VAL A 49 3.93 -4.66 8.30
N LYS A 50 3.99 -5.95 7.97
CA LYS A 50 4.89 -6.87 8.65
C LYS A 50 6.36 -6.44 8.49
N VAL A 51 6.76 -6.13 7.26
CA VAL A 51 8.13 -5.68 6.98
C VAL A 51 8.41 -4.36 7.69
N TRP A 52 7.46 -3.44 7.67
CA TRP A 52 7.59 -2.16 8.37
C TRP A 52 7.80 -2.37 9.88
N GLN A 53 7.02 -3.27 10.50
CA GLN A 53 7.14 -3.54 11.93
C GLN A 53 8.48 -4.20 12.29
N GLU A 54 9.03 -5.01 11.39
CA GLU A 54 10.28 -5.71 11.64
C GLU A 54 11.52 -4.86 11.37
N THR A 55 11.47 -3.98 10.36
CA THR A 55 12.65 -3.27 9.88
C THR A 55 12.56 -1.75 9.97
N GLY A 56 11.37 -1.20 10.13
CA GLY A 56 11.15 0.25 10.06
C GLY A 56 11.21 0.81 8.65
N LYS A 57 11.18 -0.05 7.63
CA LYS A 57 11.23 0.34 6.22
C LYS A 57 10.21 -0.46 5.44
N THR A 58 9.86 0.04 4.24
CA THR A 58 9.00 -0.69 3.31
C THR A 58 9.86 -1.24 2.17
N ASP A 59 10.82 -2.09 2.53
CA ASP A 59 11.76 -2.65 1.57
C ASP A 59 11.05 -3.61 0.62
N CYS A 60 11.11 -3.30 -0.67
CA CYS A 60 10.40 -4.04 -1.69
C CYS A 60 10.88 -5.50 -1.79
N VAL A 61 12.18 -5.73 -1.63
CA VAL A 61 12.75 -7.10 -1.71
C VAL A 61 12.21 -7.97 -0.58
N LEU A 62 12.17 -7.43 0.64
CA LEU A 62 11.64 -8.16 1.78
C LEU A 62 10.14 -8.41 1.65
N ILE A 63 9.42 -7.43 1.14
CA ILE A 63 7.97 -7.56 0.91
C ILE A 63 7.70 -8.65 -0.13
N LEU A 64 8.46 -8.67 -1.23
CA LEU A 64 8.31 -9.70 -2.26
C LEU A 64 8.59 -11.09 -1.70
N LYS A 65 9.60 -11.23 -0.82
CA LYS A 65 9.88 -12.50 -0.19
C LYS A 65 8.77 -12.97 0.75
N ALA A 66 8.06 -12.03 1.36
CA ALA A 66 6.98 -12.36 2.28
C ALA A 66 5.69 -12.74 1.58
N LEU A 67 5.60 -12.52 0.26
CA LEU A 67 4.38 -12.76 -0.51
C LEU A 67 4.43 -14.06 -1.30
N PRO A 68 3.28 -14.76 -1.42
CA PRO A 68 3.13 -15.83 -2.40
C PRO A 68 3.41 -15.30 -3.81
N GLU A 69 3.95 -16.16 -4.65
CA GLU A 69 4.32 -15.78 -6.02
C GLU A 69 3.16 -15.18 -6.80
N GLU A 70 1.95 -15.69 -6.58
CA GLU A 70 0.75 -15.23 -7.30
C GLU A 70 0.43 -13.75 -7.08
N TYR A 71 0.88 -13.16 -5.96
CA TYR A 71 0.61 -11.75 -5.66
C TYR A 71 1.75 -10.81 -6.05
N ARG A 72 2.94 -11.35 -6.34
CA ARG A 72 4.13 -10.53 -6.61
C ARG A 72 3.99 -9.68 -7.86
N ALA A 73 3.27 -10.18 -8.86
CA ALA A 73 3.11 -9.45 -10.12
C ALA A 73 2.36 -8.13 -9.98
N ARG A 74 1.55 -7.98 -8.92
CA ARG A 74 0.80 -6.75 -8.67
C ARG A 74 1.68 -5.60 -8.17
N ILE A 75 2.84 -5.90 -7.58
CA ILE A 75 3.70 -4.89 -6.97
C ILE A 75 4.18 -3.86 -8.00
N PRO A 76 4.79 -4.26 -9.15
CA PRO A 76 5.23 -3.28 -10.14
C PRO A 76 4.07 -2.45 -10.69
N ILE A 77 2.91 -3.07 -10.86
CA ILE A 77 1.73 -2.37 -11.39
C ILE A 77 1.30 -1.26 -10.43
N CYS A 78 1.26 -1.56 -9.13
CA CYS A 78 0.91 -0.57 -8.12
C CYS A 78 1.92 0.58 -8.09
N MET A 79 3.20 0.28 -8.21
CA MET A 79 4.25 1.30 -8.20
C MET A 79 4.15 2.21 -9.42
N ASP A 80 3.79 1.67 -10.57
CA ASP A 80 3.67 2.44 -11.81
C ASP A 80 2.48 3.41 -11.77
N LEU A 81 1.48 3.14 -10.95
CA LEU A 81 0.30 3.99 -10.84
C LEU A 81 0.53 5.27 -10.03
N VAL A 82 1.66 5.36 -9.32
CA VAL A 82 1.87 6.46 -8.36
C VAL A 82 2.84 7.48 -8.92
N PRO A 83 2.34 8.62 -9.46
CA PRO A 83 3.21 9.67 -9.96
C PRO A 83 3.88 10.47 -8.85
N ALA A 84 3.29 10.51 -7.65
CA ALA A 84 3.81 11.32 -6.55
C ALA A 84 3.62 10.61 -5.20
N PRO A 85 4.61 9.81 -4.76
CA PRO A 85 4.52 9.12 -3.46
C PRO A 85 4.33 10.06 -2.27
N SER A 86 4.75 11.32 -2.41
CA SER A 86 4.56 12.33 -1.37
C SER A 86 3.09 12.64 -1.11
N LEU A 87 2.19 12.22 -2.00
CA LEU A 87 0.74 12.39 -1.83
C LEU A 87 0.09 11.22 -1.08
N LEU A 88 0.88 10.40 -0.42
CA LEU A 88 0.33 9.27 0.37
C LEU A 88 -0.81 9.68 1.31
N PRO A 89 -0.73 10.81 2.05
CA PRO A 89 -1.88 11.22 2.88
C PRO A 89 -3.15 11.46 2.09
N HIS A 90 -3.02 11.97 0.86
CA HIS A 90 -4.14 12.20 -0.03
C HIS A 90 -4.78 10.88 -0.47
N TYR A 91 -3.96 9.92 -0.89
CA TYR A 91 -4.44 8.61 -1.31
C TYR A 91 -5.09 7.87 -0.13
N THR A 92 -4.51 8.00 1.07
CA THR A 92 -5.08 7.40 2.28
C THR A 92 -6.47 7.96 2.56
N ALA A 93 -6.64 9.28 2.46
CA ALA A 93 -7.94 9.92 2.67
C ALA A 93 -8.97 9.44 1.65
N MET A 94 -8.57 9.30 0.39
CA MET A 94 -9.47 8.79 -0.66
C MET A 94 -9.92 7.37 -0.35
N LEU A 95 -9.01 6.52 0.10
CA LEU A 95 -9.33 5.15 0.46
C LEU A 95 -10.32 5.10 1.63
N MET A 96 -10.07 5.92 2.65
CA MET A 96 -10.96 5.97 3.82
C MET A 96 -12.36 6.45 3.44
N ASP A 97 -12.47 7.40 2.52
CA ASP A 97 -13.78 7.89 2.06
C ASP A 97 -14.58 6.79 1.36
N GLN A 98 -13.90 5.90 0.65
CA GLN A 98 -14.57 4.80 -0.05
C GLN A 98 -15.10 3.73 0.89
N GLN A 99 -14.68 3.73 2.15
CA GLN A 99 -15.12 2.75 3.14
C GLN A 99 -16.42 3.14 3.85
N ARG A 100 -16.96 4.29 3.56
CA ARG A 100 -18.19 4.77 4.18
C ARG A 100 -19.44 4.23 3.51
#